data_79f32ec94095b4c37e8582245fc85606
#
_entry.id   79f32ec94095b4c37e8582245fc85606
#
_cell.length_a   1.000
_cell.length_b   1.000
_cell.length_c   1.000
_cell.angle_alpha   90.00
_cell.angle_beta   90.00
_cell.angle_gamma   90.00
#
_symmetry.space_group_name_H-M   'P 1'
#
loop_
_entity.id
_entity.type
_entity.pdbx_description
1 polymer ?
#
loop_
_entity_poly.entity_id
_entity_poly.type
_entity_poly.pdbx_seq_one_letter_code
_entity_poly.pdbx_strand_id
1 'polypeptide(L)'
;MDTVSATLSAAALLAIPEDKPERLFKGGPDEVKKAYRTLAMRWHPDRNPYPGARAVFQHIQRMLGKAEEKIASGDWPCRGVLRLAAVDGRTYDIGYLRRHRFELGAMAVANTVVAFEIDRAHADLVHRAERAIRGFRFADDRMRGQIGRHLPGFPFAGAFRTGTGNAYVIVMRKRPDLLLLRDVLDHFGGRLDPRHVAWVLSSLLNLCCYFHFAGITHNAFSPDTCFMSPSDHSVAVLGGWWYAAASGERMVAAPANTLAWAPHDLLCTRRAGIRTDLELVRAVGRELLGDISGARLARESAAAQAMIEWLRLPAFDDPIDEYRTWRTQVLHDSFGARRFAELPLTQSDICD
;
A
#
# COMPACT_ATOMS: atom_id res chain seq x y z
N MET A 1 -23.34 -13.96 6.75
CA MET A 1 -24.10 -14.05 5.50
C MET A 1 -24.16 -12.66 4.94
N ASP A 2 -23.24 -12.32 4.02
CA ASP A 2 -23.15 -10.95 3.49
C ASP A 2 -24.34 -10.69 2.54
N THR A 3 -25.31 -9.98 3.09
CA THR A 3 -26.56 -9.59 2.42
C THR A 3 -26.34 -8.47 1.40
N VAL A 4 -25.17 -7.84 1.39
CA VAL A 4 -24.87 -6.63 0.58
C VAL A 4 -24.78 -6.96 -0.92
N SER A 5 -24.16 -8.07 -1.30
CA SER A 5 -24.00 -8.44 -2.72
C SER A 5 -25.32 -8.83 -3.38
N ALA A 6 -26.27 -9.36 -2.59
CA ALA A 6 -27.57 -9.81 -3.10
C ALA A 6 -28.57 -8.66 -3.35
N THR A 7 -28.30 -7.43 -2.88
CA THR A 7 -29.21 -6.28 -2.99
C THR A 7 -28.80 -5.26 -4.06
N LEU A 8 -27.63 -5.42 -4.69
CA LEU A 8 -27.14 -4.47 -5.70
C LEU A 8 -28.08 -4.35 -6.91
N SER A 9 -28.32 -3.13 -7.37
CA SER A 9 -29.07 -2.85 -8.59
C SER A 9 -28.25 -3.23 -9.84
N ALA A 10 -28.93 -3.37 -10.99
CA ALA A 10 -28.26 -3.63 -12.28
C ALA A 10 -27.17 -2.60 -12.59
N ALA A 11 -27.47 -1.32 -12.39
CA ALA A 11 -26.53 -0.24 -12.64
C ALA A 11 -25.30 -0.33 -11.72
N ALA A 12 -25.50 -0.63 -10.44
CA ALA A 12 -24.40 -0.79 -9.49
C ALA A 12 -23.51 -1.99 -9.83
N LEU A 13 -24.08 -3.10 -10.28
CA LEU A 13 -23.33 -4.28 -10.72
C LEU A 13 -22.49 -3.99 -11.97
N LEU A 14 -23.10 -3.35 -12.98
CA LEU A 14 -22.40 -2.99 -14.22
C LEU A 14 -21.33 -1.89 -14.04
N ALA A 15 -21.42 -1.11 -12.97
CA ALA A 15 -20.43 -0.10 -12.64
C ALA A 15 -19.15 -0.68 -12.01
N ILE A 16 -19.16 -1.94 -11.56
CA ILE A 16 -17.96 -2.59 -11.02
C ILE A 16 -17.05 -2.98 -12.19
N PRO A 17 -15.78 -2.52 -12.23
CA PRO A 17 -14.85 -2.89 -13.29
C PRO A 17 -14.59 -4.41 -13.30
N GLU A 18 -14.48 -5.01 -14.48
CA GLU A 18 -14.30 -6.46 -14.65
C GLU A 18 -12.94 -6.96 -14.10
N ASP A 19 -11.94 -6.10 -14.06
CA ASP A 19 -10.62 -6.37 -13.49
C ASP A 19 -10.59 -6.29 -11.95
N LYS A 20 -11.69 -5.86 -11.32
CA LYS A 20 -11.86 -5.75 -9.86
C LYS A 20 -12.98 -6.67 -9.32
N PRO A 21 -12.94 -8.00 -9.60
CA PRO A 21 -13.99 -8.93 -9.17
C PRO A 21 -14.12 -9.04 -7.64
N GLU A 22 -13.08 -8.71 -6.90
CA GLU A 22 -13.06 -8.64 -5.44
C GLU A 22 -14.00 -7.57 -4.85
N ARG A 23 -14.46 -6.62 -5.67
CA ARG A 23 -15.52 -5.67 -5.26
C ARG A 23 -16.90 -6.32 -5.22
N LEU A 24 -17.12 -7.34 -6.04
CA LEU A 24 -18.38 -8.08 -6.10
C LEU A 24 -18.36 -9.34 -5.24
N PHE A 25 -17.29 -10.13 -5.36
CA PHE A 25 -17.15 -11.41 -4.68
C PHE A 25 -16.26 -11.23 -3.45
N LYS A 26 -16.77 -11.65 -2.30
CA LYS A 26 -16.04 -11.59 -1.02
C LYS A 26 -15.70 -13.00 -0.56
N GLY A 27 -14.69 -13.10 0.34
CA GLY A 27 -14.30 -14.37 0.94
C GLY A 27 -13.38 -15.22 0.06
N GLY A 28 -13.22 -16.50 0.41
CA GLY A 28 -12.38 -17.46 -0.31
C GLY A 28 -13.05 -18.07 -1.54
N PRO A 29 -12.39 -19.05 -2.18
CA PRO A 29 -12.85 -19.65 -3.43
C PRO A 29 -14.27 -20.23 -3.36
N ASP A 30 -14.64 -20.80 -2.21
CA ASP A 30 -15.98 -21.41 -2.04
C ASP A 30 -17.07 -20.35 -1.87
N GLU A 31 -16.77 -19.26 -1.14
CA GLU A 31 -17.65 -18.11 -0.98
C GLU A 31 -17.86 -17.39 -2.32
N VAL A 32 -16.83 -17.23 -3.14
CA VAL A 32 -16.92 -16.68 -4.50
C VAL A 32 -17.90 -17.49 -5.35
N LYS A 33 -17.75 -18.82 -5.37
CA LYS A 33 -18.66 -19.71 -6.13
C LYS A 33 -20.09 -19.65 -5.60
N LYS A 34 -20.28 -19.54 -4.29
CA LYS A 34 -21.59 -19.40 -3.66
C LYS A 34 -22.26 -18.09 -4.02
N ALA A 35 -21.50 -16.97 -3.93
CA ALA A 35 -21.99 -15.64 -4.30
C ALA A 35 -22.36 -15.58 -5.79
N TYR A 36 -21.52 -16.14 -6.67
CA TYR A 36 -21.85 -16.26 -8.09
C TYR A 36 -23.16 -17.00 -8.35
N ARG A 37 -23.35 -18.18 -7.74
CA ARG A 37 -24.59 -18.95 -7.92
C ARG A 37 -25.82 -18.14 -7.53
N THR A 38 -25.75 -17.41 -6.43
CA THR A 38 -26.86 -16.55 -5.96
C THR A 38 -27.16 -15.43 -6.95
N LEU A 39 -26.14 -14.73 -7.43
CA LEU A 39 -26.28 -13.66 -8.41
C LEU A 39 -26.73 -14.18 -9.77
N ALA A 40 -26.18 -15.31 -10.24
CA ALA A 40 -26.55 -15.95 -11.49
C ALA A 40 -28.03 -16.39 -11.50
N MET A 41 -28.53 -16.96 -10.41
CA MET A 41 -29.94 -17.27 -10.28
C MET A 41 -30.85 -16.05 -10.32
N ARG A 42 -30.44 -14.97 -9.67
CA ARG A 42 -31.19 -13.71 -9.62
C ARG A 42 -31.26 -13.02 -10.97
N TRP A 43 -30.15 -13.00 -11.71
CA TRP A 43 -29.99 -12.26 -12.95
C TRP A 43 -30.08 -13.16 -14.21
N HIS A 44 -30.53 -14.41 -14.04
CA HIS A 44 -30.70 -15.33 -15.17
C HIS A 44 -31.70 -14.75 -16.18
N PRO A 45 -31.36 -14.63 -17.49
CA PRO A 45 -32.22 -13.98 -18.48
C PRO A 45 -33.59 -14.65 -18.63
N ASP A 46 -33.68 -15.97 -18.41
CA ASP A 46 -34.96 -16.72 -18.50
C ASP A 46 -35.85 -16.52 -17.27
N ARG A 47 -35.34 -15.97 -16.19
CA ARG A 47 -36.08 -15.82 -14.92
C ARG A 47 -36.27 -14.38 -14.49
N ASN A 48 -35.44 -13.49 -14.98
CA ASN A 48 -35.48 -12.08 -14.64
C ASN A 48 -36.02 -11.27 -15.82
N PRO A 49 -37.23 -10.66 -15.70
CA PRO A 49 -37.86 -9.92 -16.80
C PRO A 49 -37.19 -8.53 -17.06
N TYR A 50 -36.20 -8.16 -16.29
CA TYR A 50 -35.49 -6.87 -16.48
C TYR A 50 -34.80 -6.84 -17.85
N PRO A 51 -35.02 -5.81 -18.69
CA PRO A 51 -34.44 -5.77 -20.04
C PRO A 51 -32.91 -5.85 -20.08
N GLY A 52 -32.24 -5.42 -19.03
CA GLY A 52 -30.78 -5.47 -18.84
C GLY A 52 -30.27 -6.77 -18.20
N ALA A 53 -31.12 -7.73 -17.83
CA ALA A 53 -30.73 -8.93 -17.10
C ALA A 53 -29.61 -9.72 -17.79
N ARG A 54 -29.68 -9.85 -19.13
CA ARG A 54 -28.67 -10.55 -19.94
C ARG A 54 -27.29 -9.88 -19.83
N ALA A 55 -27.24 -8.54 -19.90
CA ALA A 55 -26.00 -7.80 -19.79
C ALA A 55 -25.36 -7.94 -18.40
N VAL A 56 -26.19 -7.87 -17.33
CA VAL A 56 -25.76 -8.09 -15.94
C VAL A 56 -25.25 -9.52 -15.76
N PHE A 57 -25.96 -10.51 -16.26
CA PHE A 57 -25.56 -11.91 -16.16
C PHE A 57 -24.21 -12.17 -16.83
N GLN A 58 -24.03 -11.66 -18.06
CA GLN A 58 -22.75 -11.79 -18.78
C GLN A 58 -21.60 -11.06 -18.06
N HIS A 59 -21.87 -9.89 -17.48
CA HIS A 59 -20.89 -9.18 -16.68
C HIS A 59 -20.44 -9.99 -15.46
N ILE A 60 -21.40 -10.55 -14.70
CA ILE A 60 -21.12 -11.41 -13.54
C ILE A 60 -20.31 -12.66 -13.94
N GLN A 61 -20.59 -13.25 -15.09
CA GLN A 61 -19.81 -14.40 -15.62
C GLN A 61 -18.36 -14.02 -15.92
N ARG A 62 -18.12 -12.86 -16.59
CA ARG A 62 -16.76 -12.39 -16.84
C ARG A 62 -16.00 -12.09 -15.56
N MET A 63 -16.68 -11.48 -14.59
CA MET A 63 -16.10 -11.24 -13.26
C MET A 63 -15.74 -12.53 -12.52
N LEU A 64 -16.56 -13.60 -12.64
CA LEU A 64 -16.19 -14.90 -12.07
C LEU A 64 -14.93 -15.44 -12.72
N GLY A 65 -14.82 -15.42 -14.05
CA GLY A 65 -13.61 -15.86 -14.75
C GLY A 65 -12.36 -15.11 -14.26
N LYS A 66 -12.46 -13.79 -14.10
CA LYS A 66 -11.38 -12.97 -13.54
C LYS A 66 -11.08 -13.31 -12.08
N ALA A 67 -12.08 -13.60 -11.27
CA ALA A 67 -11.87 -14.05 -9.90
C ALA A 67 -11.15 -15.40 -9.84
N GLU A 68 -11.55 -16.35 -10.68
CA GLU A 68 -10.89 -17.67 -10.77
C GLU A 68 -9.44 -17.55 -11.26
N GLU A 69 -9.15 -16.70 -12.25
CA GLU A 69 -7.78 -16.38 -12.68
C GLU A 69 -6.93 -15.84 -11.51
N LYS A 70 -7.44 -14.84 -10.77
CA LYS A 70 -6.76 -14.24 -9.62
C LYS A 70 -6.57 -15.25 -8.47
N ILE A 71 -7.54 -16.11 -8.22
CA ILE A 71 -7.42 -17.18 -7.21
C ILE A 71 -6.34 -18.17 -7.61
N ALA A 72 -6.30 -18.61 -8.86
CA ALA A 72 -5.33 -19.58 -9.37
C ALA A 72 -3.89 -19.00 -9.37
N SER A 73 -3.74 -17.70 -9.68
CA SER A 73 -2.45 -17.01 -9.62
C SER A 73 -2.02 -16.61 -8.20
N GLY A 74 -2.90 -16.75 -7.20
CA GLY A 74 -2.66 -16.29 -5.83
C GLY A 74 -2.79 -14.77 -5.65
N ASP A 75 -3.40 -14.07 -6.61
CA ASP A 75 -3.62 -12.61 -6.58
C ASP A 75 -4.98 -12.22 -5.96
N TRP A 76 -5.69 -13.19 -5.39
CA TRP A 76 -6.98 -12.94 -4.78
C TRP A 76 -6.84 -12.28 -3.41
N PRO A 77 -7.30 -11.02 -3.23
CA PRO A 77 -7.02 -10.23 -2.03
C PRO A 77 -8.00 -10.51 -0.87
N CYS A 78 -8.36 -11.76 -0.63
CA CYS A 78 -9.33 -12.08 0.41
C CYS A 78 -8.70 -12.69 1.67
N ARG A 79 -9.51 -12.77 2.74
CA ARG A 79 -9.12 -13.42 4.00
C ARG A 79 -8.65 -14.85 3.77
N GLY A 80 -7.61 -15.23 4.48
CA GLY A 80 -7.06 -16.58 4.42
C GLY A 80 -6.06 -16.86 5.53
N VAL A 81 -5.35 -17.98 5.41
CA VAL A 81 -4.34 -18.40 6.39
C VAL A 81 -3.03 -18.66 5.65
N LEU A 82 -2.00 -17.91 6.05
CA LEU A 82 -0.62 -18.18 5.65
C LEU A 82 -0.03 -19.21 6.59
N ARG A 83 0.20 -20.42 6.09
CA ARG A 83 0.84 -21.50 6.82
C ARG A 83 2.33 -21.51 6.59
N LEU A 84 3.09 -21.46 7.66
CA LEU A 84 4.55 -21.45 7.68
C LEU A 84 5.04 -22.72 8.35
N ALA A 85 5.77 -23.56 7.61
CA ALA A 85 6.43 -24.74 8.19
C ALA A 85 7.93 -24.46 8.28
N ALA A 86 8.45 -24.40 9.50
CA ALA A 86 9.87 -24.21 9.76
C ALA A 86 10.66 -25.49 9.51
N VAL A 87 11.98 -25.37 9.33
CA VAL A 87 12.90 -26.49 9.08
C VAL A 87 12.92 -27.48 10.26
N ASP A 88 12.70 -26.97 11.48
CA ASP A 88 12.64 -27.77 12.71
C ASP A 88 11.29 -28.47 12.96
N GLY A 89 10.37 -28.43 11.99
CA GLY A 89 9.06 -29.06 12.01
C GLY A 89 7.97 -28.25 12.73
N ARG A 90 8.29 -27.09 13.31
CA ARG A 90 7.27 -26.21 13.86
C ARG A 90 6.43 -25.57 12.76
N THR A 91 5.14 -25.41 13.03
CA THR A 91 4.21 -24.77 12.10
C THR A 91 3.59 -23.55 12.75
N TYR A 92 3.35 -22.51 11.95
CA TYR A 92 2.71 -21.27 12.38
C TYR A 92 1.64 -20.91 11.37
N ASP A 93 0.45 -20.55 11.85
CA ASP A 93 -0.66 -20.09 11.04
C ASP A 93 -0.88 -18.59 11.30
N ILE A 94 -0.83 -17.79 10.24
CA ILE A 94 -1.11 -16.35 10.27
C ILE A 94 -2.39 -16.10 9.49
N GLY A 95 -3.49 -15.82 10.22
CA GLY A 95 -4.73 -15.38 9.59
C GLY A 95 -4.56 -13.99 9.02
N TYR A 96 -4.72 -13.82 7.70
CA TYR A 96 -4.64 -12.52 7.05
C TYR A 96 -6.01 -12.05 6.53
N LEU A 97 -6.14 -10.75 6.38
CA LEU A 97 -7.33 -10.08 5.88
C LEU A 97 -7.22 -9.76 4.39
N ARG A 98 -6.01 -9.41 3.94
CA ARG A 98 -5.68 -9.08 2.56
C ARG A 98 -4.34 -9.70 2.18
N ARG A 99 -4.19 -10.06 0.89
CA ARG A 99 -2.94 -10.54 0.33
C ARG A 99 -2.65 -9.77 -0.96
N HIS A 100 -1.42 -9.30 -1.09
CA HIS A 100 -0.95 -8.54 -2.24
C HIS A 100 0.30 -9.22 -2.81
N ARG A 101 0.45 -9.20 -4.11
CA ARG A 101 1.72 -9.57 -4.76
C ARG A 101 2.60 -8.33 -4.93
N PHE A 102 3.90 -8.55 -4.88
CA PHE A 102 4.91 -7.58 -5.26
C PHE A 102 6.05 -8.30 -5.97
N GLU A 103 7.02 -7.59 -6.50
CA GLU A 103 8.05 -8.14 -7.39
C GLU A 103 8.92 -9.25 -6.79
N LEU A 104 9.04 -9.33 -5.47
CA LEU A 104 9.85 -10.35 -4.78
C LEU A 104 9.01 -11.47 -4.17
N GLY A 105 7.68 -11.39 -4.26
CA GLY A 105 6.82 -12.39 -3.65
C GLY A 105 5.41 -11.91 -3.29
N ALA A 106 4.98 -12.13 -2.05
CA ALA A 106 3.65 -11.76 -1.58
C ALA A 106 3.68 -11.16 -0.17
N MET A 107 2.74 -10.26 0.09
CA MET A 107 2.50 -9.63 1.38
C MET A 107 1.13 -10.06 1.91
N ALA A 108 1.08 -10.59 3.12
CA ALA A 108 -0.14 -10.92 3.84
C ALA A 108 -0.36 -9.89 4.95
N VAL A 109 -1.44 -9.12 4.86
CA VAL A 109 -1.83 -8.09 5.83
C VAL A 109 -2.84 -8.67 6.79
N ALA A 110 -2.44 -8.84 8.06
CA ALA A 110 -3.30 -9.28 9.14
C ALA A 110 -3.70 -8.11 10.05
N ASN A 111 -4.47 -8.38 11.09
CA ASN A 111 -4.90 -7.34 12.03
C ASN A 111 -3.70 -6.69 12.78
N THR A 112 -2.79 -7.52 13.30
CA THR A 112 -1.69 -7.07 14.17
C THR A 112 -0.30 -7.34 13.61
N VAL A 113 -0.21 -7.95 12.44
CA VAL A 113 1.05 -8.26 11.76
C VAL A 113 0.93 -8.07 10.25
N VAL A 114 2.08 -7.86 9.62
CA VAL A 114 2.27 -7.97 8.18
C VAL A 114 3.35 -9.02 7.94
N ALA A 115 3.07 -9.99 7.08
CA ALA A 115 4.04 -11.02 6.69
C ALA A 115 4.41 -10.85 5.21
N PHE A 116 5.71 -10.76 4.94
CA PHE A 116 6.26 -10.69 3.59
C PHE A 116 6.89 -12.04 3.25
N GLU A 117 6.31 -12.74 2.29
CA GLU A 117 6.87 -13.95 1.69
C GLU A 117 7.78 -13.52 0.53
N ILE A 118 9.09 -13.72 0.65
CA ILE A 118 10.09 -13.34 -0.35
C ILE A 118 10.71 -14.61 -0.92
N ASP A 119 10.78 -14.69 -2.25
CA ASP A 119 11.41 -15.82 -2.92
C ASP A 119 12.85 -16.05 -2.40
N ARG A 120 13.24 -17.30 -2.23
CA ARG A 120 14.59 -17.69 -1.75
C ARG A 120 15.72 -17.16 -2.62
N ALA A 121 15.46 -16.91 -3.90
CA ALA A 121 16.43 -16.27 -4.79
C ALA A 121 16.85 -14.86 -4.30
N HIS A 122 16.06 -14.23 -3.45
CA HIS A 122 16.27 -12.88 -2.91
C HIS A 122 16.61 -12.87 -1.40
N ALA A 123 17.18 -13.95 -0.89
CA ALA A 123 17.54 -14.08 0.53
C ALA A 123 18.47 -12.98 1.04
N ASP A 124 19.40 -12.52 0.21
CA ASP A 124 20.31 -11.43 0.51
C ASP A 124 19.60 -10.11 0.79
N LEU A 125 18.49 -9.85 0.11
CA LEU A 125 17.65 -8.67 0.34
C LEU A 125 16.92 -8.75 1.71
N VAL A 126 16.53 -9.95 2.15
CA VAL A 126 15.96 -10.16 3.48
C VAL A 126 16.97 -9.79 4.56
N HIS A 127 18.20 -10.26 4.45
CA HIS A 127 19.26 -9.92 5.40
C HIS A 127 19.64 -8.42 5.39
N ARG A 128 19.43 -7.73 4.25
CA ARG A 128 19.56 -6.28 4.18
C ARG A 128 18.47 -5.60 4.98
N ALA A 129 17.19 -6.02 4.81
CA ALA A 129 16.08 -5.49 5.58
C ALA A 129 16.32 -5.63 7.10
N GLU A 130 16.76 -6.81 7.55
CA GLU A 130 17.10 -7.04 8.95
C GLU A 130 18.18 -6.09 9.47
N ARG A 131 19.25 -5.91 8.70
CA ARG A 131 20.33 -5.00 9.09
C ARG A 131 19.88 -3.56 9.14
N ALA A 132 19.10 -3.10 8.16
CA ALA A 132 18.57 -1.74 8.12
C ALA A 132 17.68 -1.45 9.34
N ILE A 133 16.77 -2.37 9.67
CA ILE A 133 15.84 -2.21 10.79
C ILE A 133 16.58 -2.26 12.14
N ARG A 134 17.54 -3.17 12.31
CA ARG A 134 18.38 -3.25 13.52
C ARG A 134 19.30 -2.03 13.67
N GLY A 135 19.62 -1.38 12.57
CA GLY A 135 20.50 -0.22 12.52
C GLY A 135 19.84 1.12 12.84
N PHE A 136 18.54 1.17 13.17
CA PHE A 136 17.86 2.43 13.53
C PHE A 136 18.54 3.11 14.72
N ARG A 137 18.86 4.39 14.55
CA ARG A 137 19.50 5.25 15.55
C ARG A 137 18.53 6.33 15.98
N PHE A 138 18.56 6.68 17.26
CA PHE A 138 17.75 7.74 17.84
C PHE A 138 18.65 8.61 18.70
N ALA A 139 18.46 9.92 18.67
CA ALA A 139 19.23 10.86 19.47
C ALA A 139 18.95 10.67 20.98
N ASP A 140 17.69 10.38 21.29
CA ASP A 140 17.20 10.20 22.65
C ASP A 140 15.91 9.33 22.67
N ASP A 141 15.41 9.05 23.89
CA ASP A 141 14.18 8.27 24.07
C ASP A 141 12.93 9.01 23.59
N ARG A 142 12.94 10.34 23.58
CA ARG A 142 11.85 11.16 23.05
C ARG A 142 11.74 10.95 21.54
N MET A 143 12.83 11.03 20.81
CA MET A 143 12.86 10.76 19.37
C MET A 143 12.44 9.31 19.10
N ARG A 144 12.94 8.34 19.90
CA ARG A 144 12.56 6.93 19.81
C ARG A 144 11.03 6.75 19.96
N GLY A 145 10.42 7.39 20.94
CA GLY A 145 8.97 7.34 21.17
C GLY A 145 8.16 7.98 20.05
N GLN A 146 8.64 9.10 19.49
CA GLN A 146 7.94 9.83 18.44
C GLN A 146 8.07 9.16 17.08
N ILE A 147 9.27 8.73 16.69
CA ILE A 147 9.56 8.19 15.37
C ILE A 147 9.36 6.68 15.31
N GLY A 148 9.68 5.95 16.39
CA GLY A 148 9.65 4.48 16.40
C GLY A 148 8.28 3.88 16.04
N ARG A 149 7.19 4.58 16.34
CA ARG A 149 5.82 4.15 15.96
C ARG A 149 5.56 4.16 14.45
N HIS A 150 6.40 4.85 13.68
CA HIS A 150 6.32 4.98 12.22
C HIS A 150 7.23 3.97 11.49
N LEU A 151 8.06 3.25 12.25
CA LEU A 151 9.05 2.31 11.74
C LEU A 151 8.63 0.88 12.08
N PRO A 152 9.10 -0.13 11.33
CA PRO A 152 8.88 -1.52 11.69
C PRO A 152 9.56 -1.81 13.04
N GLY A 153 8.86 -2.52 13.91
CA GLY A 153 9.49 -3.16 15.07
C GLY A 153 10.49 -4.24 14.61
N PHE A 154 11.28 -4.79 15.55
CA PHE A 154 12.23 -5.84 15.21
C PHE A 154 11.51 -7.00 14.51
N PRO A 155 11.85 -7.30 13.26
CA PRO A 155 11.16 -8.32 12.50
C PRO A 155 11.54 -9.71 13.00
N PHE A 156 10.58 -10.62 12.98
CA PHE A 156 10.87 -12.05 12.93
C PHE A 156 11.10 -12.41 11.47
N ALA A 157 12.23 -13.04 11.17
CA ALA A 157 12.52 -13.50 9.82
C ALA A 157 13.09 -14.91 9.85
N GLY A 158 12.80 -15.69 8.82
CA GLY A 158 13.30 -17.06 8.68
C GLY A 158 12.94 -17.71 7.38
N ALA A 159 13.56 -18.86 7.11
CA ALA A 159 13.24 -19.71 5.99
C ALA A 159 12.08 -20.66 6.36
N PHE A 160 11.05 -20.67 5.52
CA PHE A 160 9.86 -21.49 5.71
C PHE A 160 9.45 -22.16 4.41
N ARG A 161 8.74 -23.27 4.54
CA ARG A 161 7.90 -23.80 3.49
C ARG A 161 6.50 -23.21 3.64
N THR A 162 5.99 -22.60 2.59
CA THR A 162 4.66 -22.02 2.49
C THR A 162 3.82 -22.78 1.46
N GLY A 163 2.55 -22.41 1.29
CA GLY A 163 1.70 -22.99 0.25
C GLY A 163 2.21 -22.75 -1.19
N THR A 164 3.04 -21.74 -1.40
CA THR A 164 3.65 -21.38 -2.70
C THR A 164 5.04 -21.97 -2.90
N GLY A 165 5.61 -22.65 -1.90
CA GLY A 165 6.95 -23.24 -1.96
C GLY A 165 7.85 -22.79 -0.81
N ASN A 166 9.16 -22.85 -1.03
CA ASN A 166 10.15 -22.39 -0.06
C ASN A 166 10.35 -20.88 -0.18
N ALA A 167 10.14 -20.15 0.89
CA ALA A 167 10.28 -18.69 0.95
C ALA A 167 11.08 -18.25 2.18
N TYR A 168 11.65 -17.05 2.13
CA TYR A 168 12.00 -16.30 3.30
C TYR A 168 10.80 -15.46 3.73
N VAL A 169 10.42 -15.55 5.01
CA VAL A 169 9.28 -14.81 5.54
C VAL A 169 9.74 -13.83 6.61
N ILE A 170 9.37 -12.57 6.42
CA ILE A 170 9.56 -11.50 7.40
C ILE A 170 8.18 -11.18 8.01
N VAL A 171 8.05 -11.30 9.33
CA VAL A 171 6.81 -10.94 10.03
C VAL A 171 7.06 -9.73 10.90
N MET A 172 6.36 -8.64 10.60
CA MET A 172 6.46 -7.36 11.32
C MET A 172 5.19 -7.11 12.12
N ARG A 173 5.34 -6.54 13.31
CA ARG A 173 4.19 -6.07 14.10
C ARG A 173 3.57 -4.84 13.45
N LYS A 174 2.25 -4.81 13.44
CA LYS A 174 1.43 -3.72 12.93
C LYS A 174 0.40 -3.33 13.99
N ARG A 175 0.18 -2.05 14.21
CA ARG A 175 -0.98 -1.61 15.01
C ARG A 175 -2.27 -1.95 14.26
N PRO A 176 -3.36 -2.33 14.97
CA PRO A 176 -4.62 -2.72 14.32
C PRO A 176 -5.25 -1.61 13.45
N ASP A 177 -5.04 -0.34 13.82
CA ASP A 177 -5.55 0.84 13.13
C ASP A 177 -4.76 1.25 11.87
N LEU A 178 -3.63 0.60 11.62
CA LEU A 178 -2.84 0.83 10.41
C LEU A 178 -3.44 0.09 9.21
N LEU A 179 -3.79 0.83 8.18
CA LEU A 179 -4.34 0.35 6.91
C LEU A 179 -3.27 0.49 5.82
N LEU A 180 -3.14 -0.50 4.94
CA LEU A 180 -2.25 -0.36 3.79
C LEU A 180 -2.74 0.79 2.90
N LEU A 181 -1.86 1.70 2.56
CA LEU A 181 -2.23 2.90 1.81
C LEU A 181 -2.78 2.57 0.42
N ARG A 182 -2.32 1.47 -0.19
CA ARG A 182 -2.88 0.92 -1.44
C ARG A 182 -4.34 0.53 -1.28
N ASP A 183 -4.68 -0.19 -0.21
CA ASP A 183 -6.07 -0.60 0.05
C ASP A 183 -6.98 0.60 0.30
N VAL A 184 -6.47 1.62 1.00
CA VAL A 184 -7.20 2.88 1.20
C VAL A 184 -7.42 3.59 -0.13
N LEU A 185 -6.39 3.70 -0.96
CA LEU A 185 -6.50 4.33 -2.28
C LEU A 185 -7.51 3.59 -3.17
N ASP A 186 -7.47 2.26 -3.19
CA ASP A 186 -8.41 1.43 -3.95
C ASP A 186 -9.85 1.56 -3.42
N HIS A 187 -10.04 1.66 -2.10
CA HIS A 187 -11.35 1.90 -1.48
C HIS A 187 -11.99 3.19 -1.97
N PHE A 188 -11.20 4.25 -2.08
CA PHE A 188 -11.65 5.56 -2.61
C PHE A 188 -11.60 5.68 -4.14
N GLY A 189 -11.48 4.57 -4.86
CA GLY A 189 -11.51 4.57 -6.33
C GLY A 189 -10.28 5.17 -7.00
N GLY A 190 -9.13 5.16 -6.32
CA GLY A 190 -7.85 5.61 -6.84
C GLY A 190 -7.55 7.10 -6.60
N ARG A 191 -8.33 7.78 -5.76
CA ARG A 191 -8.11 9.20 -5.42
C ARG A 191 -8.55 9.52 -3.99
N LEU A 192 -7.73 10.23 -3.24
CA LEU A 192 -8.05 10.75 -1.91
C LEU A 192 -8.33 12.26 -1.96
N ASP A 193 -9.09 12.73 -0.94
CA ASP A 193 -9.23 14.17 -0.69
C ASP A 193 -7.83 14.79 -0.44
N PRO A 194 -7.51 15.93 -1.05
CA PRO A 194 -6.22 16.61 -0.87
C PRO A 194 -5.84 16.86 0.59
N ARG A 195 -6.80 17.06 1.49
CA ARG A 195 -6.55 17.24 2.93
C ARG A 195 -5.97 15.98 3.58
N HIS A 196 -6.43 14.79 3.14
CA HIS A 196 -5.87 13.52 3.62
C HIS A 196 -4.50 13.25 3.01
N VAL A 197 -4.29 13.58 1.74
CA VAL A 197 -2.97 13.52 1.12
C VAL A 197 -1.97 14.42 1.87
N ALA A 198 -2.39 15.61 2.28
CA ALA A 198 -1.53 16.57 2.98
C ALA A 198 -0.95 16.03 4.29
N TRP A 199 -1.72 15.37 5.14
CA TRP A 199 -1.17 14.83 6.38
C TRP A 199 -0.35 13.55 6.15
N VAL A 200 -0.68 12.73 5.13
CA VAL A 200 0.15 11.60 4.71
C VAL A 200 1.54 12.10 4.31
N LEU A 201 1.61 13.10 3.43
CA LEU A 201 2.86 13.70 3.00
C LEU A 201 3.64 14.32 4.16
N SER A 202 2.96 15.03 5.09
CA SER A 202 3.60 15.58 6.29
C SER A 202 4.29 14.50 7.13
N SER A 203 3.65 13.32 7.29
CA SER A 203 4.24 12.18 7.99
C SER A 203 5.46 11.62 7.25
N LEU A 204 5.37 11.43 5.94
CA LEU A 204 6.46 10.88 5.13
C LEU A 204 7.66 11.83 5.07
N LEU A 205 7.44 13.13 4.90
CA LEU A 205 8.52 14.13 4.91
C LEU A 205 9.23 14.19 6.28
N ASN A 206 8.48 14.07 7.38
CA ASN A 206 9.08 13.96 8.71
C ASN A 206 9.95 12.71 8.85
N LEU A 207 9.52 11.57 8.25
CA LEU A 207 10.36 10.36 8.19
C LEU A 207 11.61 10.56 7.32
N CYS A 208 11.54 11.30 6.22
CA CYS A 208 12.72 11.64 5.43
C CYS A 208 13.73 12.46 6.23
N CYS A 209 13.27 13.40 7.08
CA CYS A 209 14.18 14.13 8.00
C CYS A 209 14.86 13.16 8.99
N TYR A 210 14.11 12.19 9.53
CA TYR A 210 14.69 11.17 10.38
C TYR A 210 15.68 10.26 9.63
N PHE A 211 15.37 9.82 8.41
CA PHE A 211 16.28 8.99 7.63
C PHE A 211 17.57 9.69 7.31
N HIS A 212 17.51 10.98 6.99
CA HIS A 212 18.69 11.82 6.82
C HIS A 212 19.54 11.87 8.09
N PHE A 213 18.91 12.11 9.25
CA PHE A 213 19.60 12.06 10.56
C PHE A 213 20.23 10.70 10.84
N ALA A 214 19.53 9.61 10.54
CA ALA A 214 20.01 8.25 10.76
C ALA A 214 21.08 7.79 9.74
N GLY A 215 21.30 8.56 8.67
CA GLY A 215 22.23 8.24 7.60
C GLY A 215 21.76 7.07 6.72
N ILE A 216 20.46 6.90 6.56
CA ILE A 216 19.83 5.82 5.77
C ILE A 216 18.88 6.40 4.71
N THR A 217 18.57 5.61 3.70
CA THR A 217 17.51 5.88 2.72
C THR A 217 16.65 4.64 2.59
N HIS A 218 15.36 4.84 2.41
CA HIS A 218 14.39 3.73 2.25
C HIS A 218 14.33 3.23 0.81
N ASN A 219 14.38 4.14 -0.15
CA ASN A 219 14.39 3.92 -1.61
C ASN A 219 13.15 3.20 -2.19
N ALA A 220 12.06 3.08 -1.45
CA ALA A 220 10.89 2.32 -1.87
C ALA A 220 9.55 2.87 -1.33
N PHE A 221 9.45 4.19 -1.11
CA PHE A 221 8.17 4.77 -0.74
C PHE A 221 7.13 4.57 -1.85
N SER A 222 6.01 3.98 -1.49
CA SER A 222 4.85 3.78 -2.37
C SER A 222 3.60 3.51 -1.54
N PRO A 223 2.39 3.56 -2.11
CA PRO A 223 1.19 3.11 -1.40
C PRO A 223 1.25 1.63 -0.97
N ASP A 224 2.10 0.82 -1.60
CA ASP A 224 2.24 -0.62 -1.31
C ASP A 224 3.22 -0.91 -0.15
N THR A 225 3.98 0.09 0.29
CA THR A 225 4.95 -0.03 1.40
C THR A 225 4.58 0.77 2.64
N CYS A 226 3.64 1.72 2.49
CA CYS A 226 3.18 2.63 3.53
C CYS A 226 1.84 2.20 4.11
N PHE A 227 1.69 2.35 5.42
CA PHE A 227 0.47 2.08 6.17
C PHE A 227 0.04 3.35 6.89
N MET A 228 -1.22 3.73 6.77
CA MET A 228 -1.75 4.92 7.39
C MET A 228 -2.72 4.58 8.53
N SER A 229 -2.73 5.43 9.57
CA SER A 229 -3.75 5.41 10.62
C SER A 229 -4.69 6.58 10.41
N PRO A 230 -5.98 6.33 10.08
CA PRO A 230 -6.96 7.40 9.96
C PRO A 230 -7.25 8.11 11.29
N SER A 231 -7.14 7.40 12.42
CA SER A 231 -7.51 7.91 13.73
C SER A 231 -6.50 8.92 14.31
N ASP A 232 -5.19 8.72 14.08
CA ASP A 232 -4.14 9.60 14.60
C ASP A 232 -3.37 10.36 13.52
N HIS A 233 -3.81 10.29 12.25
CA HIS A 233 -3.20 10.94 11.10
C HIS A 233 -1.69 10.66 11.00
N SER A 234 -1.29 9.40 11.18
CA SER A 234 0.10 8.97 11.09
C SER A 234 0.31 7.97 9.98
N VAL A 235 1.54 7.87 9.50
CA VAL A 235 1.96 6.87 8.52
C VAL A 235 3.11 6.06 9.11
N ALA A 236 3.05 4.74 8.95
CA ALA A 236 4.15 3.83 9.24
C ALA A 236 4.66 3.20 7.94
N VAL A 237 5.96 3.03 7.82
CA VAL A 237 6.60 2.40 6.67
C VAL A 237 7.00 0.98 7.07
N LEU A 238 6.23 -0.02 6.66
CA LEU A 238 6.45 -1.41 7.04
C LEU A 238 7.03 -2.24 5.88
N GLY A 239 6.72 -1.92 4.62
CA GLY A 239 7.27 -2.60 3.45
C GLY A 239 8.55 -1.96 2.91
N GLY A 240 9.21 -2.62 1.94
CA GLY A 240 10.30 -2.03 1.16
C GLY A 240 11.69 -1.98 1.82
N TRP A 241 11.85 -2.39 3.05
CA TRP A 241 13.10 -2.30 3.81
C TRP A 241 14.26 -3.11 3.22
N TRP A 242 13.99 -4.06 2.36
CA TRP A 242 15.00 -4.81 1.60
C TRP A 242 15.69 -3.97 0.53
N TYR A 243 15.16 -2.77 0.19
CA TYR A 243 15.79 -1.80 -0.69
C TYR A 243 16.53 -0.68 0.07
N ALA A 244 16.44 -0.65 1.39
CA ALA A 244 17.11 0.36 2.20
C ALA A 244 18.64 0.25 2.06
N ALA A 245 19.29 1.41 2.11
CA ALA A 245 20.74 1.52 2.02
C ALA A 245 21.26 2.63 2.93
N ALA A 246 22.53 2.58 3.30
CA ALA A 246 23.17 3.72 3.92
C ALA A 246 23.33 4.85 2.88
N SER A 247 23.25 6.09 3.36
CA SER A 247 23.43 7.27 2.49
C SER A 247 24.79 7.24 1.81
N GLY A 248 24.82 7.43 0.49
CA GLY A 248 26.03 7.38 -0.33
C GLY A 248 26.48 5.98 -0.76
N GLU A 249 25.91 4.90 -0.19
CA GLU A 249 26.19 3.54 -0.64
C GLU A 249 25.58 3.25 -2.01
N ARG A 250 26.16 2.26 -2.72
CA ARG A 250 25.59 1.76 -3.97
C ARG A 250 24.37 0.90 -3.67
N MET A 251 23.23 1.26 -4.26
CA MET A 251 22.03 0.42 -4.20
C MET A 251 22.24 -0.88 -4.95
N VAL A 252 21.89 -1.99 -4.32
CA VAL A 252 21.98 -3.33 -4.93
C VAL A 252 20.76 -3.63 -5.77
N ALA A 253 19.59 -3.16 -5.30
CA ALA A 253 18.31 -3.31 -5.99
C ALA A 253 17.44 -2.08 -5.71
N ALA A 254 16.51 -1.81 -6.59
CA ALA A 254 15.44 -0.82 -6.41
C ALA A 254 14.17 -1.33 -7.11
N PRO A 255 12.98 -1.05 -6.57
CA PRO A 255 11.74 -1.40 -7.24
C PRO A 255 11.56 -0.60 -8.53
N ALA A 256 10.80 -1.13 -9.48
CA ALA A 256 10.53 -0.47 -10.77
C ALA A 256 9.95 0.95 -10.59
N ASN A 257 9.08 1.14 -9.60
CA ASN A 257 8.52 2.45 -9.27
C ASN A 257 9.60 3.47 -8.88
N THR A 258 10.60 3.06 -8.10
CA THR A 258 11.73 3.93 -7.74
C THR A 258 12.53 4.32 -8.96
N LEU A 259 12.82 3.37 -9.86
CA LEU A 259 13.55 3.65 -11.09
C LEU A 259 12.79 4.62 -12.01
N ALA A 260 11.46 4.59 -11.99
CA ALA A 260 10.63 5.49 -12.79
C ALA A 260 10.64 6.95 -12.28
N TRP A 261 10.81 7.17 -10.98
CA TRP A 261 10.70 8.50 -10.34
C TRP A 261 11.98 9.01 -9.70
N ALA A 262 13.02 8.18 -9.67
CA ALA A 262 14.31 8.57 -9.09
C ALA A 262 14.95 9.72 -9.87
N PRO A 263 15.72 10.60 -9.21
CA PRO A 263 16.52 11.62 -9.88
C PRO A 263 17.49 11.01 -10.89
N HIS A 264 17.75 11.73 -11.98
CA HIS A 264 18.61 11.23 -13.07
C HIS A 264 20.04 10.90 -12.61
N ASP A 265 20.60 11.69 -11.73
CA ASP A 265 21.91 11.46 -11.13
C ASP A 265 21.97 10.15 -10.33
N LEU A 266 20.88 9.78 -9.63
CA LEU A 266 20.79 8.49 -8.98
C LEU A 266 20.80 7.34 -9.99
N LEU A 267 20.07 7.45 -11.09
CA LEU A 267 20.06 6.41 -12.12
C LEU A 267 21.44 6.18 -12.72
N CYS A 268 22.24 7.25 -12.88
CA CYS A 268 23.61 7.17 -13.37
C CYS A 268 24.58 6.59 -12.34
N THR A 269 24.53 7.08 -11.12
CA THR A 269 25.51 6.72 -10.06
C THR A 269 25.12 5.46 -9.30
N ARG A 270 23.83 5.14 -9.25
CA ARG A 270 23.21 4.12 -8.39
C ARG A 270 23.55 4.29 -6.90
N ARG A 271 23.85 5.51 -6.46
CA ARG A 271 24.15 5.81 -5.06
C ARG A 271 22.88 6.25 -4.34
N ALA A 272 22.63 5.63 -3.19
CA ALA A 272 21.50 5.94 -2.33
C ALA A 272 21.61 7.36 -1.77
N GLY A 273 20.57 8.15 -1.90
CA GLY A 273 20.51 9.52 -1.41
C GLY A 273 19.10 9.91 -0.97
N ILE A 274 19.01 10.76 0.04
CA ILE A 274 17.73 11.18 0.62
C ILE A 274 16.79 11.84 -0.41
N ARG A 275 17.34 12.49 -1.43
CA ARG A 275 16.57 13.08 -2.52
C ARG A 275 15.71 12.06 -3.25
N THR A 276 16.18 10.80 -3.35
CA THR A 276 15.35 9.71 -3.90
C THR A 276 14.08 9.52 -3.09
N ASP A 277 14.20 9.45 -1.77
CA ASP A 277 13.06 9.30 -0.89
C ASP A 277 12.10 10.50 -0.98
N LEU A 278 12.61 11.72 -1.10
CA LEU A 278 11.80 12.93 -1.29
C LEU A 278 11.04 12.92 -2.62
N GLU A 279 11.67 12.52 -3.72
CA GLU A 279 11.01 12.38 -5.02
C GLU A 279 9.93 11.29 -4.98
N LEU A 280 10.18 10.18 -4.29
CA LEU A 280 9.20 9.12 -4.10
C LEU A 280 8.02 9.60 -3.23
N VAL A 281 8.26 10.40 -2.20
CA VAL A 281 7.18 11.01 -1.41
C VAL A 281 6.30 11.91 -2.29
N ARG A 282 6.89 12.71 -3.19
CA ARG A 282 6.12 13.50 -4.16
C ARG A 282 5.34 12.61 -5.13
N ALA A 283 5.94 11.52 -5.61
CA ALA A 283 5.25 10.54 -6.47
C ALA A 283 4.05 9.90 -5.74
N VAL A 284 4.22 9.51 -4.47
CA VAL A 284 3.11 9.04 -3.61
C VAL A 284 2.00 10.09 -3.54
N GLY A 285 2.34 11.36 -3.31
CA GLY A 285 1.35 12.45 -3.27
C GLY A 285 0.55 12.57 -4.57
N ARG A 286 1.22 12.52 -5.71
CA ARG A 286 0.57 12.54 -7.04
C ARG A 286 -0.32 11.32 -7.25
N GLU A 287 0.15 10.13 -6.88
CA GLU A 287 -0.63 8.89 -7.00
C GLU A 287 -1.88 8.92 -6.11
N LEU A 288 -1.78 9.41 -4.88
CA LEU A 288 -2.91 9.58 -3.98
C LEU A 288 -3.94 10.60 -4.48
N LEU A 289 -3.52 11.57 -5.28
CA LEU A 289 -4.43 12.49 -5.98
C LEU A 289 -5.01 11.92 -7.29
N GLY A 290 -4.68 10.65 -7.63
CA GLY A 290 -5.23 9.93 -8.77
C GLY A 290 -4.44 10.07 -10.07
N ASP A 291 -3.26 10.69 -10.06
CA ASP A 291 -2.39 10.81 -11.23
C ASP A 291 -0.91 10.88 -10.85
N ILE A 292 -0.25 9.73 -10.84
CA ILE A 292 1.17 9.62 -10.47
C ILE A 292 2.09 10.45 -11.37
N SER A 293 1.70 10.68 -12.65
CA SER A 293 2.46 11.52 -13.58
C SER A 293 2.37 13.01 -13.25
N GLY A 294 1.28 13.44 -12.59
CA GLY A 294 0.96 14.85 -12.32
C GLY A 294 0.50 15.66 -13.54
N ALA A 295 0.41 15.05 -14.72
CA ALA A 295 0.07 15.75 -15.95
C ALA A 295 -1.39 16.22 -15.98
N ARG A 296 -2.32 15.40 -15.47
CA ARG A 296 -3.74 15.76 -15.34
C ARG A 296 -3.97 16.72 -14.19
N LEU A 297 -3.26 16.54 -13.07
CA LEU A 297 -3.37 17.41 -11.91
C LEU A 297 -3.14 18.90 -12.25
N ALA A 298 -2.26 19.17 -13.21
CA ALA A 298 -1.99 20.53 -13.69
C ALA A 298 -3.21 21.23 -14.33
N ARG A 299 -4.16 20.46 -14.84
CA ARG A 299 -5.32 20.95 -15.57
C ARG A 299 -6.57 21.03 -14.71
N GLU A 300 -6.56 20.39 -13.56
CA GLU A 300 -7.68 20.41 -12.63
C GLU A 300 -7.65 21.71 -11.84
N SER A 301 -8.68 22.54 -12.03
CA SER A 301 -8.94 23.72 -11.19
C SER A 301 -9.27 23.25 -9.79
N ALA A 302 -8.35 23.30 -8.86
CA ALA A 302 -8.50 22.60 -7.61
C ALA A 302 -8.29 23.47 -6.37
N ALA A 303 -9.10 23.19 -5.37
CA ALA A 303 -8.67 23.34 -4.00
C ALA A 303 -7.30 22.67 -3.82
N ALA A 304 -6.31 23.38 -3.23
CA ALA A 304 -4.93 22.92 -3.03
C ALA A 304 -3.99 23.06 -4.24
N GLN A 305 -4.14 24.10 -5.04
CA GLN A 305 -3.29 24.40 -6.20
C GLN A 305 -1.79 24.44 -5.83
N ALA A 306 -1.43 25.11 -4.73
CA ALA A 306 -0.04 25.20 -4.28
C ALA A 306 0.58 23.82 -3.97
N MET A 307 -0.20 22.89 -3.41
CA MET A 307 0.24 21.50 -3.20
C MET A 307 0.48 20.78 -4.53
N ILE A 308 -0.43 20.94 -5.49
CA ILE A 308 -0.29 20.31 -6.81
C ILE A 308 0.94 20.84 -7.54
N GLU A 309 1.17 22.13 -7.51
CA GLU A 309 2.36 22.76 -8.10
C GLU A 309 3.64 22.24 -7.43
N TRP A 310 3.69 22.22 -6.10
CA TRP A 310 4.81 21.68 -5.36
C TRP A 310 5.09 20.20 -5.69
N LEU A 311 4.07 19.36 -5.78
CA LEU A 311 4.20 17.94 -6.13
C LEU A 311 4.80 17.70 -7.53
N ARG A 312 4.72 18.68 -8.42
CA ARG A 312 5.23 18.59 -9.80
C ARG A 312 6.64 19.14 -9.96
N LEU A 313 7.14 19.88 -8.98
CA LEU A 313 8.51 20.36 -8.97
C LEU A 313 9.48 19.27 -8.52
N PRO A 314 10.77 19.34 -8.88
CA PRO A 314 11.79 18.49 -8.28
C PRO A 314 11.89 18.69 -6.77
N ALA A 315 12.21 17.64 -6.04
CA ALA A 315 12.45 17.72 -4.60
C ALA A 315 13.76 18.47 -4.30
N PHE A 316 13.83 19.07 -3.11
CA PHE A 316 15.07 19.66 -2.60
C PHE A 316 16.12 18.59 -2.28
N ASP A 317 17.35 18.99 -2.14
CA ASP A 317 18.44 18.09 -1.72
C ASP A 317 18.43 17.87 -0.20
N ASP A 318 17.95 18.85 0.58
CA ASP A 318 17.83 18.78 2.03
C ASP A 318 16.38 18.51 2.46
N PRO A 319 16.10 17.41 3.19
CA PRO A 319 14.75 17.08 3.66
C PRO A 319 14.24 18.08 4.72
N ILE A 320 15.10 18.79 5.43
CA ILE A 320 14.68 19.81 6.41
C ILE A 320 14.12 21.03 5.69
N ASP A 321 14.76 21.47 4.61
CA ASP A 321 14.28 22.57 3.77
C ASP A 321 13.00 22.18 3.02
N GLU A 322 12.94 20.95 2.52
CA GLU A 322 11.74 20.37 1.91
C GLU A 322 10.55 20.40 2.88
N TYR A 323 10.75 19.87 4.10
CA TYR A 323 9.71 19.83 5.13
C TYR A 323 9.34 21.23 5.66
N ARG A 324 10.30 22.14 5.76
CA ARG A 324 10.05 23.54 6.15
C ARG A 324 9.16 24.22 5.11
N THR A 325 9.52 24.16 3.82
CA THR A 325 8.75 24.74 2.72
C THR A 325 7.35 24.14 2.68
N TRP A 326 7.23 22.81 2.80
CA TRP A 326 5.96 22.12 2.89
C TRP A 326 5.06 22.69 3.99
N ARG A 327 5.58 22.81 5.20
CA ARG A 327 4.81 23.25 6.37
C ARG A 327 4.46 24.72 6.38
N THR A 328 5.35 25.58 5.96
CA THR A 328 5.22 27.04 6.14
C THR A 328 4.60 27.73 4.93
N GLN A 329 4.73 27.16 3.75
CA GLN A 329 4.23 27.74 2.50
C GLN A 329 3.14 26.86 1.89
N VAL A 330 3.48 25.65 1.45
CA VAL A 330 2.58 24.81 0.65
C VAL A 330 1.26 24.49 1.37
N LEU A 331 1.33 24.08 2.63
CA LEU A 331 0.11 23.78 3.41
C LEU A 331 -0.72 25.03 3.68
N HIS A 332 -0.06 26.15 4.00
CA HIS A 332 -0.74 27.43 4.26
C HIS A 332 -1.46 27.92 2.99
N ASP A 333 -0.78 27.91 1.87
CA ASP A 333 -1.31 28.43 0.60
C ASP A 333 -2.39 27.52 0.01
N SER A 334 -2.33 26.19 0.33
CA SER A 334 -3.33 25.23 -0.12
C SER A 334 -4.58 25.19 0.76
N PHE A 335 -4.44 25.31 2.08
CA PHE A 335 -5.52 25.01 3.04
C PHE A 335 -5.77 26.10 4.08
N GLY A 336 -4.94 27.14 4.14
CA GLY A 336 -5.01 28.18 5.15
C GLY A 336 -4.68 27.65 6.57
N ALA A 337 -5.46 28.06 7.56
CA ALA A 337 -5.25 27.65 8.94
C ALA A 337 -5.44 26.12 9.11
N ARG A 338 -4.57 25.51 9.93
CA ARG A 338 -4.61 24.06 10.20
C ARG A 338 -5.98 23.66 10.79
N ARG A 339 -6.62 22.69 10.15
CA ARG A 339 -7.85 22.06 10.61
C ARG A 339 -7.69 20.54 10.56
N PHE A 340 -8.27 19.86 11.55
CA PHE A 340 -8.36 18.40 11.54
C PHE A 340 -9.44 17.98 10.52
N ALA A 341 -9.11 17.07 9.61
CA ALA A 341 -10.05 16.51 8.65
C ALA A 341 -10.26 15.04 9.02
N GLU A 342 -11.43 14.72 9.58
CA GLU A 342 -11.76 13.34 9.93
C GLU A 342 -11.76 12.43 8.69
N LEU A 343 -11.21 11.23 8.87
CA LEU A 343 -11.28 10.14 7.92
C LEU A 343 -11.90 8.93 8.65
N PRO A 344 -13.24 8.79 8.67
CA PRO A 344 -13.91 7.69 9.34
C PRO A 344 -13.76 6.39 8.53
N LEU A 345 -12.58 5.79 8.59
CA LEU A 345 -12.23 4.58 7.86
C LEU A 345 -11.61 3.56 8.82
N THR A 346 -12.13 2.36 8.79
CA THR A 346 -11.66 1.24 9.59
C THR A 346 -11.18 0.08 8.73
N GLN A 347 -10.57 -0.91 9.35
CA GLN A 347 -10.12 -2.11 8.64
C GLN A 347 -11.30 -2.93 8.07
N SER A 348 -12.47 -2.94 8.73
CA SER A 348 -13.66 -3.60 8.19
C SER A 348 -14.17 -2.93 6.92
N ASP A 349 -14.14 -1.61 6.84
CA ASP A 349 -14.59 -0.89 5.64
C ASP A 349 -13.77 -1.25 4.40
N ILE A 350 -12.51 -1.64 4.59
CA ILE A 350 -11.60 -2.04 3.52
C ILE A 350 -11.71 -3.54 3.21
N CYS A 351 -11.87 -4.38 4.25
CA CYS A 351 -11.72 -5.83 4.12
C CYS A 351 -13.05 -6.58 4.00
N ASP A 352 -14.17 -5.92 4.29
CA ASP A 352 -15.52 -6.48 4.15
C ASP A 352 -16.16 -5.98 2.85
#